data_0d5defe6ee314f25c0b1ae1a9f2d4887
#
_entry.id   0d5defe6ee314f25c0b1ae1a9f2d4887
#
_cell.length_a   1.000
_cell.length_b   1.000
_cell.length_c   1.000
_cell.angle_alpha   90.00
_cell.angle_beta   90.00
_cell.angle_gamma   90.00
#
_symmetry.space_group_name_H-M   'P 1'
#
loop_
_entity.id
_entity.type
_entity.pdbx_description
1 polymer ?
#
loop_
_entity_poly.entity_id
_entity_poly.type
_entity_poly.pdbx_seq_one_letter_code
_entity_poly.pdbx_strand_id
1 'polypeptide(L)'
;MEDLGPGEGGVLRRGEDKLAVWRDDAGAVHALSAECTHMGCPVTWNNADRTWDCPCHGSIFEADGAVRHGPAREPLAKRRLRR
;
A
#
# COMPACT_ATOMS: atom_id res chain seq x y z
N MET A 1 12.10 3.57 -5.71
CA MET A 1 12.33 2.59 -4.63
C MET A 1 13.51 2.93 -3.81
N GLU A 2 14.55 3.43 -4.47
CA GLU A 2 15.78 3.75 -3.76
C GLU A 2 15.60 4.89 -2.77
N ASP A 3 14.55 5.67 -2.95
CA ASP A 3 14.28 6.82 -2.09
C ASP A 3 13.55 6.48 -0.80
N LEU A 4 13.11 5.23 -0.66
CA LEU A 4 12.41 4.82 0.54
C LEU A 4 13.38 4.33 1.61
N GLY A 5 13.28 4.95 2.78
CA GLY A 5 14.01 4.48 3.94
C GLY A 5 13.19 3.45 4.71
N PRO A 6 13.79 2.85 5.77
CA PRO A 6 13.06 1.90 6.60
C PRO A 6 11.79 2.54 7.18
N GLY A 7 10.68 1.82 7.09
CA GLY A 7 9.40 2.30 7.59
C GLY A 7 8.69 3.29 6.70
N GLU A 8 9.21 3.56 5.51
CA GLU A 8 8.59 4.49 4.58
C GLU A 8 7.86 3.75 3.46
N GLY A 9 6.83 4.38 2.91
CA GLY A 9 6.09 3.82 1.82
C GLY A 9 5.65 4.88 0.83
N GLY A 10 5.16 4.43 -0.31
CA GLY A 10 4.66 5.33 -1.34
C GLY A 10 4.01 4.55 -2.47
N VAL A 11 3.35 5.25 -3.36
CA VAL A 11 2.69 4.65 -4.50
C VAL A 11 3.50 4.91 -5.75
N LEU A 12 3.78 3.84 -6.49
CA LEU A 12 4.49 3.91 -7.76
C LEU A 12 3.55 3.57 -8.89
N ARG A 13 3.73 4.25 -10.02
CA ARG A 13 3.04 3.89 -11.24
C ARG A 13 3.97 3.04 -12.09
N ARG A 14 3.45 1.91 -12.54
CA ARG A 14 4.20 1.00 -13.40
C ARG A 14 3.32 0.63 -14.58
N GLY A 15 3.51 1.30 -15.70
CA GLY A 15 2.61 1.16 -16.83
C GLY A 15 1.21 1.61 -16.41
N GLU A 16 0.23 0.74 -16.51
CA GLU A 16 -1.13 1.04 -16.09
C GLU A 16 -1.40 0.65 -14.64
N ASP A 17 -0.44 -0.04 -14.00
CA ASP A 17 -0.61 -0.47 -12.63
C ASP A 17 -0.08 0.56 -11.65
N LYS A 18 -0.73 0.63 -10.50
CA LYS A 18 -0.24 1.41 -9.38
C LYS A 18 0.13 0.45 -8.27
N LEU A 19 1.35 0.60 -7.77
CA LEU A 19 1.88 -0.27 -6.72
C LEU A 19 2.02 0.50 -5.43
N ALA A 20 1.55 -0.11 -4.34
CA ALA A 20 1.79 0.39 -3.00
C ALA A 20 3.05 -0.30 -2.49
N VAL A 21 4.11 0.46 -2.28
CA VAL A 21 5.42 -0.10 -1.96
C VAL A 21 5.87 0.46 -0.62
N TRP A 22 6.37 -0.39 0.26
CA TRP A 22 6.93 0.06 1.51
C TRP A 22 8.15 -0.77 1.89
N ARG A 23 9.04 -0.16 2.65
CA ARG A 23 10.26 -0.81 3.13
C ARG A 23 10.12 -1.03 4.63
N ASP A 24 10.30 -2.27 5.08
CA ASP A 24 10.22 -2.57 6.50
C ASP A 24 11.51 -2.17 7.22
N ASP A 25 11.52 -2.32 8.55
CA ASP A 25 12.66 -1.92 9.35
C ASP A 25 13.90 -2.79 9.10
N ALA A 26 13.71 -3.97 8.55
CA ALA A 26 14.83 -4.84 8.17
C ALA A 26 15.38 -4.50 6.78
N GLY A 27 14.74 -3.57 6.08
CA GLY A 27 15.18 -3.15 4.75
C GLY A 27 14.54 -3.89 3.61
N ALA A 28 13.66 -4.85 3.89
CA ALA A 28 12.97 -5.58 2.83
C ALA A 28 11.88 -4.72 2.21
N VAL A 29 11.72 -4.80 0.89
CA VAL A 29 10.74 -4.02 0.16
C VAL A 29 9.53 -4.90 -0.16
N HIS A 30 8.34 -4.38 0.14
CA HIS A 30 7.08 -5.07 -0.09
C HIS A 30 6.24 -4.30 -1.08
N ALA A 31 5.58 -4.99 -1.99
CA ALA A 31 4.73 -4.36 -2.99
C ALA A 31 3.33 -4.96 -2.96
N LEU A 32 2.33 -4.09 -3.02
CA LEU A 32 0.93 -4.44 -3.01
C LEU A 32 0.24 -3.69 -4.14
N SER A 33 -0.96 -4.14 -4.50
CA SER A 33 -1.80 -3.35 -5.39
C SER A 33 -2.22 -2.09 -4.64
N ALA A 34 -2.11 -0.94 -5.28
CA ALA A 34 -2.54 0.32 -4.69
C ALA A 34 -4.04 0.57 -4.85
N GLU A 35 -4.77 -0.38 -5.44
CA GLU A 35 -6.20 -0.24 -5.59
C GLU A 35 -6.93 -0.75 -4.36
N CYS A 36 -7.78 0.11 -3.77
CA CYS A 36 -8.62 -0.29 -2.66
C CYS A 36 -9.56 -1.42 -3.10
N THR A 37 -9.63 -2.48 -2.30
CA THR A 37 -10.44 -3.65 -2.65
C THR A 37 -11.94 -3.37 -2.59
N HIS A 38 -12.34 -2.26 -2.00
CA HIS A 38 -13.76 -1.89 -1.93
C HIS A 38 -14.25 -1.22 -3.21
N MET A 39 -13.57 -0.15 -3.66
CA MET A 39 -14.03 0.64 -4.80
C MET A 39 -12.96 0.90 -5.86
N GLY A 40 -11.80 0.33 -5.71
CA GLY A 40 -10.74 0.54 -6.69
C GLY A 40 -10.05 1.89 -6.62
N CYS A 41 -10.35 2.70 -5.61
CA CYS A 41 -9.66 3.98 -5.43
C CYS A 41 -8.21 3.73 -5.03
N PRO A 42 -7.28 4.57 -5.49
CA PRO A 42 -5.89 4.42 -5.08
C PRO A 42 -5.72 4.75 -3.60
N VAL A 43 -4.93 3.92 -2.92
CA VAL A 43 -4.60 4.17 -1.52
C VAL A 43 -3.40 5.09 -1.43
N THR A 44 -3.22 5.74 -0.27
CA THR A 44 -2.07 6.58 0.00
C THR A 44 -1.38 6.09 1.26
N TRP A 45 -0.06 6.33 1.36
CA TRP A 45 0.71 5.92 2.52
C TRP A 45 0.57 6.92 3.66
N ASN A 46 0.22 6.42 4.83
CA ASN A 46 0.17 7.21 6.05
C ASN A 46 1.44 6.89 6.86
N ASN A 47 2.40 7.80 6.81
CA ASN A 47 3.70 7.57 7.43
C ASN A 47 3.62 7.57 8.96
N ALA A 48 2.68 8.29 9.52
CA ALA A 48 2.53 8.35 10.98
C ALA A 48 2.03 7.03 11.54
N ASP A 49 1.03 6.42 10.90
CA ASP A 49 0.43 5.19 11.36
C ASP A 49 0.97 3.95 10.65
N ARG A 50 1.75 4.14 9.59
CA ARG A 50 2.29 3.07 8.74
C ARG A 50 1.17 2.22 8.17
N THR A 51 0.19 2.90 7.57
CA THR A 51 -0.97 2.27 6.97
C THR A 51 -1.19 2.77 5.56
N TRP A 52 -1.99 2.03 4.80
CA TRP A 52 -2.46 2.45 3.48
C TRP A 52 -3.89 2.92 3.64
N ASP A 53 -4.12 4.20 3.40
CA ASP A 53 -5.43 4.81 3.61
C ASP A 53 -6.12 5.06 2.28
N CYS A 54 -7.40 4.64 2.19
CA CYS A 54 -8.22 4.90 1.02
C CYS A 54 -9.04 6.17 1.27
N PRO A 55 -8.79 7.25 0.52
CA PRO A 55 -9.49 8.51 0.79
C PRO A 55 -10.96 8.52 0.35
N CYS A 56 -11.36 7.57 -0.49
CA CYS A 56 -12.72 7.59 -1.03
C CYS A 56 -13.78 7.22 0.00
N HIS A 57 -13.52 6.22 0.81
CA HIS A 57 -14.50 5.72 1.78
C HIS A 57 -13.91 5.44 3.15
N GLY A 58 -12.65 5.80 3.36
CA GLY A 58 -12.04 5.69 4.67
C GLY A 58 -11.52 4.31 5.04
N SER A 59 -11.40 3.40 4.07
CA SER A 59 -10.79 2.11 4.36
C SER A 59 -9.33 2.28 4.75
N ILE A 60 -8.87 1.51 5.72
CA ILE A 60 -7.49 1.56 6.20
C ILE A 60 -6.92 0.15 6.17
N PHE A 61 -5.74 0.00 5.58
CA PHE A 61 -5.04 -1.27 5.48
C PHE A 61 -3.73 -1.17 6.24
N GLU A 62 -3.33 -2.26 6.87
CA GLU A 62 -2.01 -2.34 7.50
C GLU A 62 -0.93 -2.26 6.44
N ALA A 63 0.30 -2.01 6.85
CA ALA A 63 1.42 -1.93 5.91
C ALA A 63 1.52 -3.18 5.03
N ASP A 64 1.20 -4.35 5.57
CA ASP A 64 1.23 -5.62 4.82
C ASP A 64 -0.01 -5.85 3.96
N GLY A 65 -0.97 -4.92 3.97
CA GLY A 65 -2.17 -5.01 3.15
C GLY A 65 -3.39 -5.55 3.85
N ALA A 66 -3.28 -6.03 5.08
CA ALA A 66 -4.44 -6.55 5.81
C ALA A 66 -5.43 -5.42 6.13
N VAL A 67 -6.71 -5.71 6.12
CA VAL A 67 -7.72 -4.71 6.43
C VAL A 67 -7.68 -4.37 7.91
N ARG A 68 -7.55 -3.08 8.21
CA ARG A 68 -7.65 -2.59 9.59
C ARG A 68 -9.03 -2.01 9.85
N HIS A 69 -9.58 -1.31 8.85
CA HIS A 69 -10.86 -0.63 9.01
C HIS A 69 -11.58 -0.64 7.67
N GLY A 70 -12.88 -1.01 7.67
CA GLY A 70 -13.68 -1.05 6.47
C GLY A 70 -14.07 0.33 5.97
N PRO A 71 -14.80 0.41 4.85
CA PRO A 71 -15.68 -0.64 4.30
C PRO A 71 -15.01 -1.77 3.52
N ALA A 72 -13.73 -1.69 3.20
CA ALA A 72 -13.07 -2.81 2.52
C ALA A 72 -13.10 -4.07 3.39
N ARG A 73 -13.28 -5.22 2.74
CA ARG A 73 -13.36 -6.50 3.45
C ARG A 73 -12.21 -7.44 3.10
N GLU A 74 -11.49 -7.13 2.03
CA GLU A 74 -10.40 -7.98 1.58
C GLU A 74 -9.10 -7.20 1.63
N PRO A 75 -7.98 -7.87 1.91
CA PRO A 75 -6.69 -7.21 1.97
C PRO A 75 -6.26 -6.75 0.59
N LEU A 76 -5.30 -5.82 0.56
CA LEU A 76 -4.69 -5.40 -0.70
C LEU A 76 -3.95 -6.59 -1.30
N ALA A 77 -4.10 -6.79 -2.61
CA ALA A 77 -3.44 -7.90 -3.29
C ALA A 77 -1.93 -7.68 -3.29
N LYS A 78 -1.19 -8.75 -3.03
CA LYS A 78 0.27 -8.66 -3.07
C LYS A 78 0.75 -8.65 -4.51
N ARG A 79 1.83 -7.91 -4.75
CA ARG A 79 2.43 -7.80 -6.07
C ARG A 79 3.91 -8.11 -5.97
N ARG A 80 4.47 -8.56 -7.07
CA ARG A 80 5.89 -8.86 -7.13
C ARG A 80 6.61 -7.70 -7.81
N LEU A 81 7.68 -7.25 -7.18
CA LEU A 81 8.52 -6.26 -7.81
C LEU A 81 9.47 -6.95 -8.77
N ARG A 82 9.56 -6.44 -9.98
CA ARG A 82 10.51 -6.93 -10.96
C ARG A 82 11.66 -5.95 -11.06
N ARG A 83 12.82 -6.51 -11.28
CA ARG A 83 14.01 -5.70 -11.50
C ARG A 83 14.41 -5.74 -12.94
#